data_be4500d61f5121902d1c7beeb46fbafa
#
_entry.id   be4500d61f5121902d1c7beeb46fbafa
#
_cell.length_a   1.000
_cell.length_b   1.000
_cell.length_c   1.000
_cell.angle_alpha   90.00
_cell.angle_beta   90.00
_cell.angle_gamma   90.00
#
_symmetry.space_group_name_H-M   'P 1'
#
loop_
_entity.id
_entity.type
_entity.pdbx_description
1 polymer ?
#
loop_
_entity_poly.entity_id
_entity_poly.type
_entity_poly.pdbx_seq_one_letter_code
_entity_poly.pdbx_strand_id
1 'polypeptide(L)'
;CVHNDNIKFYVFNDDLPSEWFRVMNKRLEKINSQIVNAKISDNHLRKYHLPRPHLSYAAYFRFFIPEVVEEERVLYLDSDIVVDGNLTDLFETDLGDCPLAAVRDDLQQTNFNSGVMLINNKYWREHDISTQLFEVADQYHEYEYGDQGLLNRYFIGQWKELDMNYNFMVGMDSVATSSPQSDEWYIKAK
;
A
#
# COMPACT_ATOMS: atom_id res chain seq x y z
N CYS A 1 -10.74 10.25 -10.49
CA CYS A 1 -10.16 11.27 -9.59
C CYS A 1 -10.75 12.64 -9.93
N VAL A 2 -12.03 12.89 -9.56
CA VAL A 2 -12.69 14.17 -9.85
C VAL A 2 -12.13 15.30 -8.98
N HIS A 3 -11.49 14.97 -7.85
CA HIS A 3 -11.03 15.91 -6.84
C HIS A 3 -9.50 15.97 -6.71
N ASN A 4 -8.76 15.22 -7.54
CA ASN A 4 -7.31 15.12 -7.46
C ASN A 4 -6.67 15.36 -8.82
N ASP A 5 -5.65 16.20 -8.86
CA ASP A 5 -4.84 16.52 -10.03
C ASP A 5 -3.35 16.54 -9.67
N ASN A 6 -2.51 16.70 -10.67
CA ASN A 6 -1.06 16.77 -10.49
C ASN A 6 -0.46 15.56 -9.75
N ILE A 7 -0.95 14.35 -10.11
CA ILE A 7 -0.53 13.11 -9.50
C ILE A 7 0.44 12.36 -10.42
N LYS A 8 1.50 11.83 -9.86
CA LYS A 8 2.40 10.88 -10.51
C LYS A 8 2.11 9.47 -9.99
N PHE A 9 1.49 8.66 -10.85
CA PHE A 9 1.17 7.27 -10.54
C PHE A 9 2.33 6.35 -10.93
N TYR A 10 2.74 5.48 -10.04
CA TYR A 10 3.64 4.37 -10.32
C TYR A 10 2.84 3.07 -10.33
N VAL A 11 2.79 2.40 -11.47
CA VAL A 11 2.11 1.09 -11.58
C VAL A 11 3.14 -0.01 -11.59
N PHE A 12 3.23 -0.71 -10.47
CA PHE A 12 4.08 -1.88 -10.32
C PHE A 12 3.46 -3.05 -11.06
N ASN A 13 4.19 -3.62 -12.01
CA ASN A 13 3.71 -4.71 -12.84
C ASN A 13 4.87 -5.49 -13.46
N ASP A 14 4.58 -6.68 -14.00
CA ASP A 14 5.52 -7.54 -14.72
C ASP A 14 5.15 -7.75 -16.19
N ASP A 15 3.89 -7.55 -16.58
CA ASP A 15 3.36 -7.95 -17.88
C ASP A 15 2.56 -6.89 -18.66
N LEU A 16 2.25 -5.73 -18.05
CA LEU A 16 1.45 -4.71 -18.71
C LEU A 16 2.17 -4.14 -19.96
N PRO A 17 1.50 -4.06 -21.12
CA PRO A 17 2.10 -3.58 -22.35
C PRO A 17 2.33 -2.07 -22.32
N SER A 18 3.41 -1.61 -22.96
CA SER A 18 3.76 -0.17 -23.06
C SER A 18 2.64 0.67 -23.69
N GLU A 19 1.84 0.07 -24.59
CA GLU A 19 0.70 0.73 -25.21
C GLU A 19 -0.37 1.13 -24.19
N TRP A 20 -0.59 0.30 -23.16
CA TRP A 20 -1.51 0.62 -22.08
C TRP A 20 -1.09 1.91 -21.35
N PHE A 21 0.21 2.04 -21.01
CA PHE A 21 0.75 3.24 -20.37
C PHE A 21 0.62 4.48 -21.25
N ARG A 22 0.83 4.34 -22.55
CA ARG A 22 0.66 5.45 -23.52
C ARG A 22 -0.78 5.94 -23.54
N VAL A 23 -1.75 5.04 -23.57
CA VAL A 23 -3.19 5.37 -23.56
C VAL A 23 -3.58 6.03 -22.24
N MET A 24 -3.11 5.49 -21.10
CA MET A 24 -3.43 6.04 -19.78
C MET A 24 -2.82 7.44 -19.60
N ASN A 25 -1.57 7.67 -19.98
CA ASN A 25 -0.96 9.00 -19.91
C ASN A 25 -1.77 10.03 -20.67
N LYS A 26 -2.22 9.73 -21.90
CA LYS A 26 -3.08 10.64 -22.67
C LYS A 26 -4.38 10.99 -21.95
N ARG A 27 -4.94 10.08 -21.18
CA ARG A 27 -6.15 10.34 -20.38
C ARG A 27 -5.85 11.22 -19.16
N LEU A 28 -4.71 11.01 -18.54
CA LEU A 28 -4.28 11.71 -17.33
C LEU A 28 -3.79 13.14 -17.59
N GLU A 29 -3.39 13.49 -18.84
CA GLU A 29 -3.05 14.86 -19.24
C GLU A 29 -4.16 15.88 -18.88
N LYS A 30 -5.42 15.45 -18.89
CA LYS A 30 -6.57 16.33 -18.57
C LYS A 30 -6.61 16.80 -17.12
N ILE A 31 -5.90 16.11 -16.24
CA ILE A 31 -5.79 16.42 -14.82
C ILE A 31 -4.33 16.64 -14.40
N ASN A 32 -3.47 17.09 -15.34
CA ASN A 32 -2.05 17.31 -15.11
C ASN A 32 -1.31 16.14 -14.42
N SER A 33 -1.75 14.93 -14.68
CA SER A 33 -1.23 13.73 -14.02
C SER A 33 -0.56 12.80 -15.01
N GLN A 34 0.33 11.94 -14.52
CA GLN A 34 1.08 11.01 -15.34
C GLN A 34 1.15 9.63 -14.70
N ILE A 35 1.37 8.60 -15.52
CA ILE A 35 1.55 7.23 -15.09
C ILE A 35 2.90 6.70 -15.54
N VAL A 36 3.65 6.13 -14.62
CA VAL A 36 4.98 5.55 -14.82
C VAL A 36 4.87 4.04 -14.78
N ASN A 37 5.51 3.38 -15.74
CA ASN A 37 5.66 1.94 -15.77
C ASN A 37 6.77 1.51 -14.79
N ALA A 38 6.39 1.13 -13.60
CA ALA A 38 7.29 0.57 -12.60
C ALA A 38 7.42 -0.95 -12.80
N LYS A 39 8.09 -1.35 -13.89
CA LYS A 39 8.20 -2.76 -14.27
C LYS A 39 9.13 -3.51 -13.33
N ILE A 40 8.60 -4.53 -12.66
CA ILE A 40 9.36 -5.49 -11.86
C ILE A 40 9.79 -6.63 -12.76
N SER A 41 11.10 -6.81 -12.92
CA SER A 41 11.67 -7.88 -13.72
C SER A 41 11.98 -9.12 -12.89
N ASP A 42 12.16 -10.27 -13.57
CA ASP A 42 12.64 -11.51 -12.93
C ASP A 42 13.94 -11.31 -12.16
N ASN A 43 14.78 -10.34 -12.56
CA ASN A 43 16.03 -10.06 -11.85
C ASN A 43 15.79 -9.43 -10.48
N HIS A 44 14.75 -8.59 -10.33
CA HIS A 44 14.36 -8.07 -9.03
C HIS A 44 13.88 -9.21 -8.12
N LEU A 45 13.04 -10.09 -8.66
CA LEU A 45 12.47 -11.22 -7.88
C LEU A 45 13.53 -12.27 -7.50
N ARG A 46 14.54 -12.51 -8.35
CA ARG A 46 15.61 -13.46 -8.09
C ARG A 46 16.64 -12.99 -7.04
N LYS A 47 16.73 -11.68 -6.83
CA LYS A 47 17.58 -11.10 -5.78
C LYS A 47 17.11 -11.56 -4.39
N TYR A 48 15.82 -11.78 -4.25
CA TYR A 48 15.17 -12.18 -3.01
C TYR A 48 14.57 -13.58 -3.17
N HIS A 49 14.85 -14.48 -2.22
CA HIS A 49 14.32 -15.85 -2.20
C HIS A 49 12.86 -15.83 -1.77
N LEU A 50 11.95 -15.52 -2.71
CA LEU A 50 10.53 -15.41 -2.39
C LEU A 50 9.92 -16.77 -2.06
N PRO A 51 9.19 -16.91 -0.94
CA PRO A 51 8.53 -18.13 -0.58
C PRO A 51 7.33 -18.42 -1.49
N ARG A 52 7.40 -19.51 -2.24
CA ARG A 52 6.34 -20.29 -2.94
C ARG A 52 5.55 -19.65 -4.10
N PRO A 53 5.30 -20.45 -5.16
CA PRO A 53 4.61 -20.05 -6.39
C PRO A 53 3.07 -19.95 -6.27
N HIS A 54 2.48 -19.98 -5.08
CA HIS A 54 1.04 -20.01 -4.88
C HIS A 54 0.40 -18.65 -4.56
N LEU A 55 1.19 -17.67 -4.14
CA LEU A 55 0.76 -16.28 -4.03
C LEU A 55 1.30 -15.53 -5.26
N SER A 56 0.47 -14.68 -5.84
CA SER A 56 0.94 -13.80 -6.91
C SER A 56 2.14 -13.00 -6.41
N TYR A 57 3.26 -13.07 -7.11
CA TYR A 57 4.44 -12.24 -6.80
C TYR A 57 4.08 -10.74 -6.76
N ALA A 58 2.99 -10.34 -7.40
CA ALA A 58 2.49 -8.97 -7.40
C ALA A 58 2.21 -8.43 -5.98
N ALA A 59 1.85 -9.27 -5.01
CA ALA A 59 1.67 -8.87 -3.62
C ALA A 59 2.97 -8.30 -3.00
N TYR A 60 4.12 -8.79 -3.43
CA TYR A 60 5.44 -8.33 -2.96
C TYR A 60 5.99 -7.13 -3.74
N PHE A 61 5.35 -6.68 -4.82
CA PHE A 61 5.85 -5.55 -5.60
C PHE A 61 5.92 -4.26 -4.77
N ARG A 62 5.08 -4.11 -3.75
CA ARG A 62 5.13 -2.98 -2.83
C ARG A 62 6.43 -2.89 -2.03
N PHE A 63 7.15 -4.00 -1.84
CA PHE A 63 8.43 -3.99 -1.13
C PHE A 63 9.56 -3.34 -1.95
N PHE A 64 9.38 -3.21 -3.28
CA PHE A 64 10.32 -2.53 -4.17
C PHE A 64 10.08 -1.01 -4.25
N ILE A 65 9.09 -0.45 -3.55
CA ILE A 65 8.80 0.99 -3.59
C ILE A 65 10.05 1.83 -3.38
N PRO A 66 10.89 1.64 -2.34
CA PRO A 66 12.06 2.49 -2.13
C PRO A 66 13.17 2.28 -3.17
N GLU A 67 13.18 1.19 -3.92
CA GLU A 67 14.14 0.94 -5.00
C GLU A 67 13.73 1.62 -6.33
N VAL A 68 12.42 1.82 -6.53
CA VAL A 68 11.85 2.26 -7.83
C VAL A 68 11.36 3.70 -7.79
N VAL A 69 10.86 4.16 -6.63
CA VAL A 69 10.25 5.48 -6.46
C VAL A 69 11.23 6.43 -5.79
N GLU A 70 11.54 7.56 -6.45
CA GLU A 70 12.51 8.55 -5.95
C GLU A 70 11.91 9.51 -4.92
N GLU A 71 10.60 9.74 -4.95
CA GLU A 71 9.91 10.64 -4.05
C GLU A 71 10.07 10.22 -2.58
N GLU A 72 10.22 11.18 -1.69
CA GLU A 72 10.44 10.94 -0.26
C GLU A 72 9.20 10.42 0.46
N ARG A 73 8.01 10.69 -0.11
CA ARG A 73 6.71 10.28 0.41
C ARG A 73 5.88 9.63 -0.69
N VAL A 74 5.22 8.53 -0.37
CA VAL A 74 4.42 7.75 -1.31
C VAL A 74 3.10 7.36 -0.67
N LEU A 75 1.99 7.55 -1.38
CA LEU A 75 0.72 6.93 -1.03
C LEU A 75 0.59 5.63 -1.84
N TYR A 76 0.63 4.51 -1.16
CA TYR A 76 0.37 3.20 -1.74
C TYR A 76 -1.14 2.90 -1.69
N LEU A 77 -1.66 2.41 -2.80
CA LEU A 77 -3.05 1.94 -2.93
C LEU A 77 -3.07 0.57 -3.60
N ASP A 78 -3.84 -0.36 -3.07
CA ASP A 78 -4.16 -1.61 -3.75
C ASP A 78 -4.96 -1.34 -5.03
N SER A 79 -4.91 -2.24 -6.00
CA SER A 79 -5.53 -2.06 -7.33
C SER A 79 -7.07 -2.10 -7.32
N ASP A 80 -7.68 -2.52 -6.23
CA ASP A 80 -9.12 -2.60 -5.99
C ASP A 80 -9.69 -1.45 -5.14
N ILE A 81 -8.88 -0.43 -4.87
CA ILE A 81 -9.29 0.78 -4.14
C ILE A 81 -10.03 1.76 -5.07
N VAL A 82 -11.14 2.28 -4.58
CA VAL A 82 -11.89 3.40 -5.20
C VAL A 82 -11.68 4.67 -4.38
N VAL A 83 -11.14 5.71 -5.02
CA VAL A 83 -10.94 7.02 -4.39
C VAL A 83 -12.13 7.91 -4.67
N ASP A 84 -12.90 8.25 -3.63
CA ASP A 84 -14.11 9.08 -3.71
C ASP A 84 -13.88 10.54 -3.27
N GLY A 85 -12.76 10.85 -2.61
CA GLY A 85 -12.45 12.17 -2.06
C GLY A 85 -11.14 12.77 -2.53
N ASN A 86 -10.80 13.93 -1.95
CA ASN A 86 -9.50 14.56 -2.10
C ASN A 86 -8.46 13.84 -1.24
N LEU A 87 -7.30 13.55 -1.80
CA LEU A 87 -6.22 12.84 -1.12
C LEU A 87 -5.20 13.77 -0.45
N THR A 88 -5.36 15.10 -0.57
CA THR A 88 -4.35 16.05 -0.08
C THR A 88 -4.14 15.90 1.43
N ASP A 89 -5.20 15.89 2.22
CA ASP A 89 -5.10 15.80 3.68
C ASP A 89 -4.45 14.48 4.13
N LEU A 90 -4.79 13.38 3.44
CA LEU A 90 -4.14 12.08 3.65
C LEU A 90 -2.64 12.17 3.33
N PHE A 91 -2.31 12.70 2.14
CA PHE A 91 -0.92 12.78 1.68
C PHE A 91 -0.07 13.73 2.53
N GLU A 92 -0.66 14.80 3.09
CA GLU A 92 0.01 15.76 3.95
C GLU A 92 0.06 15.34 5.43
N THR A 93 -0.54 14.21 5.79
CA THR A 93 -0.48 13.70 7.17
C THR A 93 0.97 13.65 7.66
N ASP A 94 1.24 14.31 8.79
CA ASP A 94 2.56 14.25 9.39
C ASP A 94 2.86 12.83 9.91
N LEU A 95 3.89 12.22 9.38
CA LEU A 95 4.33 10.87 9.80
C LEU A 95 5.21 10.89 11.06
N GLY A 96 5.76 12.07 11.44
CA GLY A 96 6.80 12.11 12.45
C GLY A 96 7.96 11.18 12.11
N ASP A 97 8.39 10.37 13.07
CA ASP A 97 9.44 9.36 12.90
C ASP A 97 8.90 7.99 12.42
N CYS A 98 7.59 7.88 12.13
CA CYS A 98 7.00 6.61 11.71
C CYS A 98 7.37 6.27 10.25
N PRO A 99 7.72 5.00 9.97
CA PRO A 99 8.02 4.52 8.62
C PRO A 99 6.80 4.52 7.69
N LEU A 100 5.59 4.45 8.25
CA LEU A 100 4.33 4.50 7.50
C LEU A 100 3.16 4.90 8.40
N ALA A 101 2.05 5.30 7.74
CA ALA A 101 0.74 5.39 8.37
C ALA A 101 -0.28 4.58 7.58
N ALA A 102 -1.23 3.95 8.28
CA ALA A 102 -2.28 3.11 7.70
C ALA A 102 -3.52 3.08 8.59
N VAL A 103 -4.63 2.57 8.06
CA VAL A 103 -5.84 2.35 8.84
C VAL A 103 -5.75 1.01 9.57
N ARG A 104 -6.24 0.97 10.78
CA ARG A 104 -6.31 -0.25 11.60
C ARG A 104 -7.18 -1.32 10.96
N ASP A 105 -6.70 -2.55 10.97
CA ASP A 105 -7.42 -3.71 10.42
C ASP A 105 -8.21 -4.48 11.49
N ASP A 106 -7.78 -4.43 12.74
CA ASP A 106 -8.40 -5.14 13.84
C ASP A 106 -8.85 -4.22 14.99
N LEU A 107 -9.76 -4.74 15.81
CA LEU A 107 -10.27 -4.04 16.99
C LEU A 107 -9.29 -4.03 18.16
N GLN A 108 -8.20 -4.79 18.09
CA GLN A 108 -7.17 -4.87 19.13
C GLN A 108 -6.05 -3.84 18.95
N GLN A 109 -6.08 -3.08 17.87
CA GLN A 109 -5.13 -2.00 17.55
C GLN A 109 -3.69 -2.47 17.29
N THR A 110 -3.49 -3.74 17.00
CA THR A 110 -2.16 -4.32 16.78
C THR A 110 -1.75 -4.33 15.32
N ASN A 111 -2.73 -4.48 14.40
CA ASN A 111 -2.52 -4.64 12.98
C ASN A 111 -3.14 -3.49 12.18
N PHE A 112 -2.52 -3.21 11.04
CA PHE A 112 -3.06 -2.31 10.04
C PHE A 112 -3.44 -3.04 8.76
N ASN A 113 -4.39 -2.48 8.03
CA ASN A 113 -4.71 -2.90 6.68
C ASN A 113 -3.72 -2.28 5.70
N SER A 114 -3.07 -3.11 4.89
CA SER A 114 -2.01 -2.68 3.98
C SER A 114 -2.49 -2.19 2.61
N GLY A 115 -3.80 -2.17 2.38
CA GLY A 115 -4.38 -1.74 1.11
C GLY A 115 -4.27 -0.23 0.84
N VAL A 116 -4.14 0.57 1.91
CA VAL A 116 -3.85 2.00 1.85
C VAL A 116 -2.75 2.33 2.86
N MET A 117 -1.59 2.78 2.38
CA MET A 117 -0.46 3.14 3.23
C MET A 117 0.16 4.45 2.78
N LEU A 118 0.30 5.41 3.69
CA LEU A 118 1.17 6.57 3.48
C LEU A 118 2.57 6.21 3.97
N ILE A 119 3.53 6.15 3.06
CA ILE A 119 4.88 5.63 3.30
C ILE A 119 5.89 6.77 3.37
N ASN A 120 6.71 6.78 4.42
CA ASN A 120 7.94 7.56 4.49
C ASN A 120 9.02 6.86 3.67
N ASN A 121 9.00 7.09 2.35
CA ASN A 121 9.89 6.40 1.42
C ASN A 121 11.36 6.77 1.61
N LYS A 122 11.64 7.99 2.11
CA LYS A 122 12.99 8.37 2.53
C LYS A 122 13.49 7.47 3.66
N TYR A 123 12.70 7.30 4.71
CA TYR A 123 13.02 6.39 5.82
C TYR A 123 13.24 4.96 5.31
N TRP A 124 12.35 4.46 4.42
CA TRP A 124 12.47 3.11 3.87
C TRP A 124 13.78 2.91 3.10
N ARG A 125 14.24 3.91 2.33
CA ARG A 125 15.54 3.87 1.65
C ARG A 125 16.71 3.92 2.62
N GLU A 126 16.70 4.87 3.54
CA GLU A 126 17.80 5.09 4.50
C GLU A 126 18.02 3.88 5.43
N HIS A 127 16.97 3.10 5.68
CA HIS A 127 17.00 1.93 6.55
C HIS A 127 16.99 0.59 5.78
N ASP A 128 17.12 0.62 4.45
CA ASP A 128 17.09 -0.59 3.60
C ASP A 128 15.91 -1.52 3.89
N ILE A 129 14.72 -0.94 4.03
CA ILE A 129 13.49 -1.65 4.43
C ILE A 129 13.12 -2.75 3.43
N SER A 130 13.36 -2.55 2.12
CA SER A 130 13.15 -3.60 1.10
C SER A 130 13.85 -4.90 1.47
N THR A 131 15.17 -4.85 1.70
CA THR A 131 15.97 -6.03 2.05
C THR A 131 15.44 -6.69 3.32
N GLN A 132 15.16 -5.91 4.35
CA GLN A 132 14.67 -6.43 5.63
C GLN A 132 13.29 -7.09 5.51
N LEU A 133 12.38 -6.54 4.72
CA LEU A 133 11.07 -7.16 4.46
C LEU A 133 11.22 -8.50 3.72
N PHE A 134 12.14 -8.59 2.75
CA PHE A 134 12.41 -9.85 2.06
C PHE A 134 13.11 -10.88 2.95
N GLU A 135 13.99 -10.46 3.86
CA GLU A 135 14.59 -11.34 4.87
C GLU A 135 13.52 -11.91 5.81
N VAL A 136 12.56 -11.08 6.24
CA VAL A 136 11.42 -11.55 7.02
C VAL A 136 10.57 -12.52 6.20
N ALA A 137 10.34 -12.25 4.91
CA ALA A 137 9.59 -13.13 4.03
C ALA A 137 10.28 -14.51 3.85
N ASP A 138 11.62 -14.53 3.77
CA ASP A 138 12.39 -15.77 3.64
C ASP A 138 12.37 -16.62 4.93
N GLN A 139 12.40 -15.97 6.10
CA GLN A 139 12.39 -16.67 7.40
C GLN A 139 11.04 -17.31 7.73
N TYR A 140 9.95 -16.78 7.18
CA TYR A 140 8.61 -17.19 7.56
C TYR A 140 7.86 -17.77 6.37
N HIS A 141 7.95 -19.07 6.17
CA HIS A 141 7.39 -19.81 5.04
C HIS A 141 5.87 -20.05 5.10
N GLU A 142 5.21 -19.79 6.23
CA GLU A 142 3.79 -20.02 6.44
C GLU A 142 3.12 -18.75 7.00
N TYR A 143 2.59 -17.91 6.10
CA TYR A 143 1.80 -16.75 6.50
C TYR A 143 0.33 -16.94 6.24
N GLU A 144 -0.44 -16.79 7.29
CA GLU A 144 -1.89 -16.81 7.26
C GLU A 144 -2.47 -15.61 6.49
N TYR A 145 -1.72 -14.48 6.43
CA TYR A 145 -2.19 -13.20 5.89
C TYR A 145 -1.27 -12.61 4.79
N GLY A 146 -0.45 -13.41 4.14
CA GLY A 146 0.37 -12.99 3.01
C GLY A 146 1.32 -11.82 3.33
N ASP A 147 1.43 -10.86 2.40
CA ASP A 147 2.29 -9.68 2.51
C ASP A 147 1.83 -8.68 3.59
N GLN A 148 0.53 -8.57 3.85
CA GLN A 148 0.00 -7.76 4.96
C GLN A 148 0.49 -8.30 6.31
N GLY A 149 0.50 -9.62 6.50
CA GLY A 149 1.02 -10.24 7.72
C GLY A 149 2.51 -9.96 7.93
N LEU A 150 3.31 -9.97 6.85
CA LEU A 150 4.73 -9.62 6.87
C LEU A 150 4.96 -8.17 7.28
N LEU A 151 4.22 -7.24 6.66
CA LEU A 151 4.30 -5.82 6.99
C LEU A 151 3.93 -5.55 8.45
N ASN A 152 2.84 -6.12 8.94
CA ASN A 152 2.40 -5.97 10.33
C ASN A 152 3.40 -6.54 11.33
N ARG A 153 4.04 -7.67 10.99
CA ARG A 153 5.07 -8.26 11.82
C ARG A 153 6.32 -7.39 11.87
N TYR A 154 6.73 -6.87 10.72
CA TYR A 154 7.94 -6.05 10.62
C TYR A 154 7.75 -4.70 11.32
N PHE A 155 6.64 -4.01 11.08
CA PHE A 155 6.35 -2.67 11.61
C PHE A 155 5.57 -2.66 12.93
N ILE A 156 5.55 -3.77 13.67
CA ILE A 156 4.81 -3.85 14.94
C ILE A 156 5.15 -2.67 15.86
N GLY A 157 4.14 -1.88 16.24
CA GLY A 157 4.31 -0.70 17.10
C GLY A 157 5.07 0.47 16.48
N GLN A 158 5.40 0.43 15.19
CA GLN A 158 6.17 1.46 14.48
C GLN A 158 5.38 2.18 13.39
N TRP A 159 4.07 2.06 13.35
CA TRP A 159 3.22 2.71 12.37
C TRP A 159 2.29 3.73 13.03
N LYS A 160 1.86 4.72 12.25
CA LYS A 160 0.89 5.72 12.67
C LYS A 160 -0.51 5.34 12.21
N GLU A 161 -1.47 5.44 13.12
CA GLU A 161 -2.88 5.19 12.77
C GLU A 161 -3.46 6.36 11.98
N LEU A 162 -4.11 6.04 10.86
CA LEU A 162 -4.94 6.93 10.05
C LEU A 162 -6.41 6.83 10.45
N ASP A 163 -7.18 7.89 10.18
CA ASP A 163 -8.63 7.84 10.30
C ASP A 163 -9.21 6.78 9.35
N MET A 164 -10.21 6.05 9.83
CA MET A 164 -10.84 4.94 9.11
C MET A 164 -11.49 5.35 7.77
N ASN A 165 -11.81 6.63 7.59
CA ASN A 165 -12.33 7.16 6.33
C ASN A 165 -11.33 7.05 5.17
N TYR A 166 -10.04 6.88 5.45
CA TYR A 166 -9.01 6.73 4.44
C TYR A 166 -8.86 5.31 3.89
N ASN A 167 -9.49 4.32 4.53
CA ASN A 167 -9.56 2.95 4.03
C ASN A 167 -10.82 2.24 4.54
N PHE A 168 -11.96 2.59 3.95
CA PHE A 168 -13.22 1.94 4.27
C PHE A 168 -13.32 0.57 3.59
N MET A 169 -13.29 -0.48 4.40
CA MET A 169 -13.37 -1.87 3.92
C MET A 169 -14.83 -2.28 3.72
N VAL A 170 -15.27 -2.39 2.48
CA VAL A 170 -16.67 -2.73 2.12
C VAL A 170 -17.15 -4.04 2.76
N GLY A 171 -16.25 -5.02 2.96
CA GLY A 171 -16.55 -6.29 3.62
C GLY A 171 -16.95 -6.17 5.10
N MET A 172 -16.68 -5.03 5.75
CA MET A 172 -17.06 -4.79 7.14
C MET A 172 -18.57 -4.65 7.35
N ASP A 173 -19.36 -4.43 6.30
CA ASP A 173 -20.84 -4.47 6.39
C ASP A 173 -21.36 -5.81 6.93
N SER A 174 -20.69 -6.92 6.60
CA SER A 174 -21.05 -8.25 7.09
C SER A 174 -20.58 -8.49 8.54
N VAL A 175 -19.52 -7.83 8.97
CA VAL A 175 -18.97 -7.93 10.33
C VAL A 175 -19.75 -7.03 11.29
N ALA A 176 -20.19 -5.85 10.83
CA ALA A 176 -20.97 -4.89 11.62
C ALA A 176 -22.29 -5.48 12.19
N THR A 177 -22.85 -6.51 11.55
CA THR A 177 -24.04 -7.21 12.04
C THR A 177 -23.79 -8.16 13.20
N SER A 178 -22.54 -8.43 13.55
CA SER A 178 -22.14 -9.48 14.50
C SER A 178 -21.41 -8.99 15.76
N SER A 179 -21.01 -7.71 15.84
CA SER A 179 -20.28 -7.15 16.98
C SER A 179 -20.63 -5.68 17.26
N PRO A 180 -20.96 -5.30 18.52
CA PRO A 180 -21.22 -3.91 18.90
C PRO A 180 -20.05 -2.93 18.62
N GLN A 181 -18.83 -3.42 18.61
CA GLN A 181 -17.63 -2.63 18.34
C GLN A 181 -17.48 -2.31 16.84
N SER A 182 -17.95 -3.20 15.97
CA SER A 182 -17.99 -2.97 14.53
C SER A 182 -19.04 -1.94 14.14
N ASP A 183 -20.15 -1.83 14.90
CA ASP A 183 -21.17 -0.80 14.67
C ASP A 183 -20.62 0.61 14.89
N GLU A 184 -19.80 0.82 15.93
CA GLU A 184 -19.16 2.11 16.20
C GLU A 184 -18.18 2.50 15.10
N TRP A 185 -17.37 1.54 14.64
CA TRP A 185 -16.43 1.72 13.55
C TRP A 185 -17.17 2.06 12.24
N TYR A 186 -18.22 1.31 11.90
CA TYR A 186 -19.04 1.52 10.71
C TYR A 186 -19.77 2.86 10.70
N ILE A 187 -20.31 3.31 11.86
CA ILE A 187 -20.98 4.61 12.00
C ILE A 187 -20.00 5.77 11.81
N LYS A 188 -18.77 5.63 12.27
CA LYS A 188 -17.73 6.67 12.12
C LYS A 188 -17.20 6.78 10.68
N ALA A 189 -17.24 5.68 9.92
CA ALA A 189 -16.73 5.63 8.54
C ALA A 189 -17.74 6.07 7.47
N LYS A 190 -19.00 6.35 7.85
CA LYS A 190 -20.04 6.94 6.98
C LYS A 190 -20.10 8.45 7.09
#